data_721bb28cef6722378da22d11cd0f2cc7
#
_entry.id   721bb28cef6722378da22d11cd0f2cc7
#
_cell.length_a   1.000
_cell.length_b   1.000
_cell.length_c   1.000
_cell.angle_alpha   90.00
_cell.angle_beta   90.00
_cell.angle_gamma   90.00
#
_symmetry.space_group_name_H-M   'P 1'
#
loop_
_entity.id
_entity.type
_entity.pdbx_description
1 polymer ?
#
loop_
_entity_poly.entity_id
_entity_poly.type
_entity_poly.pdbx_seq_one_letter_code
_entity_poly.pdbx_strand_id
1 'polypeptide(L)'
;MNRIKIDPERTSGNIDRNIFGGFAEHLGRCIYGGIYDPGSPLADKDGLRTDVMASLRRLQMPLIRYPGGNFVSGYRWMDGVGPVNERPHRSELAWKDLETNHFGTNEFVSFCRKLNTEPYIAVNCGDGNMREAADWVEYCNGTGESALVKLRRHHGFPEPHRVKYWGIGNEVDGHWQIGYKTPQEYARFCTEYAKVMKWTDPDIKIVASAISHWEAGIVERTQLMLEQAGNLIDYLSLHWYVGNWNNDFAEYMTVSQLMEERLSAYEGLVRAMSLEKQLAKPPAIAVDEWNVWYKTRTKESGGPSVNKLEEIYNLEDALVTAMHFNAFIRHARTVKMANIAQIVNVIAPVFTKKDDIMLQTIFYPFELYSSTCGQTALDIRWDGDSFSGGKYSLPVLDVSATLDKTGKQLVLYVVNRSKDKSMETKIDLAVGRFTGTGKVSTINGPDIKSENTFEKKDRVKIIEHVFDINGQALTYEFEPHSVTALVCPIA
;
A
#
# COMPACT_ATOMS: atom_id res chain seq x y z
N MET A 1 -14.65 26.92 17.21
CA MET A 1 -14.90 26.88 15.75
C MET A 1 -13.70 26.27 15.08
N ASN A 2 -13.88 25.16 14.39
CA ASN A 2 -12.79 24.49 13.70
C ASN A 2 -12.32 25.33 12.51
N ARG A 3 -11.01 25.29 12.24
CA ARG A 3 -10.40 26.08 11.18
C ARG A 3 -9.28 25.31 10.48
N ILE A 4 -9.28 25.37 9.15
CA ILE A 4 -8.20 24.84 8.30
C ILE A 4 -7.63 26.03 7.52
N LYS A 5 -6.32 26.24 7.63
CA LYS A 5 -5.58 27.27 6.88
C LYS A 5 -4.70 26.59 5.85
N ILE A 6 -4.87 26.98 4.60
CA ILE A 6 -4.15 26.43 3.46
C ILE A 6 -3.38 27.56 2.77
N ASP A 7 -2.08 27.37 2.65
CA ASP A 7 -1.23 28.22 1.84
C ASP A 7 -0.76 27.40 0.62
N PRO A 8 -1.31 27.66 -0.58
CA PRO A 8 -0.94 26.91 -1.79
C PRO A 8 0.56 27.02 -2.18
N GLU A 9 1.26 28.02 -1.64
CA GLU A 9 2.70 28.20 -1.88
C GLU A 9 3.55 27.39 -0.88
N ARG A 10 3.00 26.90 0.21
CA ARG A 10 3.69 26.06 1.21
C ARG A 10 3.53 24.58 0.88
N THR A 11 4.53 24.03 0.24
CA THR A 11 4.53 22.62 -0.15
C THR A 11 5.36 21.77 0.80
N SER A 12 4.87 20.57 1.16
CA SER A 12 5.60 19.56 1.95
C SER A 12 6.38 18.59 1.08
N GLY A 13 6.00 18.40 -0.19
CA GLY A 13 6.71 17.52 -1.12
C GLY A 13 5.89 17.10 -2.34
N ASN A 14 6.56 16.49 -3.31
CA ASN A 14 5.89 15.87 -4.45
C ASN A 14 5.39 14.48 -4.05
N ILE A 15 4.13 14.21 -4.31
CA ILE A 15 3.50 12.93 -4.08
C ILE A 15 3.93 11.96 -5.19
N ASP A 16 4.50 10.81 -4.79
CA ASP A 16 4.70 9.69 -5.72
C ASP A 16 3.41 8.88 -5.78
N ARG A 17 2.92 8.61 -7.00
CA ARG A 17 1.69 7.81 -7.17
C ARG A 17 1.81 6.41 -6.58
N ASN A 18 3.02 5.89 -6.40
CA ASN A 18 3.27 4.59 -5.79
C ASN A 18 2.79 4.47 -4.33
N ILE A 19 2.37 5.56 -3.67
CA ILE A 19 1.67 5.48 -2.37
C ILE A 19 0.29 4.81 -2.47
N PHE A 20 -0.23 4.60 -3.68
CA PHE A 20 -1.47 3.88 -3.96
C PHE A 20 -1.22 2.47 -4.52
N GLY A 21 -0.14 1.82 -4.13
CA GLY A 21 0.18 0.47 -4.54
C GLY A 21 -0.66 -0.61 -3.84
N GLY A 22 -0.62 -1.81 -4.40
CA GLY A 22 -1.24 -2.99 -3.83
C GLY A 22 -0.25 -4.12 -3.58
N PHE A 23 -0.72 -5.16 -2.91
CA PHE A 23 0.06 -6.35 -2.61
C PHE A 23 -0.78 -7.60 -2.83
N ALA A 24 -0.24 -8.57 -3.56
CA ALA A 24 -0.81 -9.88 -3.81
C ALA A 24 0.15 -10.98 -3.35
N GLU A 25 -0.34 -11.92 -2.57
CA GLU A 25 0.43 -13.02 -2.03
C GLU A 25 -0.24 -14.37 -2.30
N HIS A 26 0.54 -15.43 -2.47
CA HIS A 26 0.06 -16.81 -2.46
C HIS A 26 -0.35 -17.21 -1.03
N LEU A 27 -1.46 -16.62 -0.57
CA LEU A 27 -2.06 -16.83 0.73
C LEU A 27 -3.58 -16.90 0.59
N GLY A 28 -4.19 -17.96 1.14
CA GLY A 28 -5.63 -18.13 1.11
C GLY A 28 -6.21 -18.01 -0.30
N ARG A 29 -7.20 -17.13 -0.45
CA ARG A 29 -7.85 -16.89 -1.74
C ARG A 29 -7.44 -15.56 -2.42
N CYS A 30 -6.26 -15.00 -2.09
CA CYS A 30 -5.82 -13.79 -2.78
C CYS A 30 -5.52 -14.06 -4.27
N ILE A 31 -4.73 -15.09 -4.57
CA ILE A 31 -4.43 -15.51 -5.95
C ILE A 31 -5.51 -16.48 -6.44
N TYR A 32 -5.52 -17.72 -5.92
CA TYR A 32 -6.45 -18.76 -6.34
C TYR A 32 -7.83 -18.53 -5.73
N GLY A 33 -8.87 -18.42 -6.58
CA GLY A 33 -10.24 -18.05 -6.18
C GLY A 33 -10.46 -16.56 -5.97
N GLY A 34 -9.39 -15.75 -6.16
CA GLY A 34 -9.41 -14.29 -6.10
C GLY A 34 -9.02 -13.67 -7.44
N ILE A 35 -7.73 -13.39 -7.65
CA ILE A 35 -7.21 -12.84 -8.93
C ILE A 35 -7.35 -13.84 -10.06
N TYR A 36 -6.98 -15.10 -9.81
CA TYR A 36 -6.95 -16.20 -10.75
C TYR A 36 -7.93 -17.29 -10.31
N ASP A 37 -8.96 -17.52 -11.12
CA ASP A 37 -10.00 -18.51 -10.85
C ASP A 37 -10.59 -19.03 -12.18
N PRO A 38 -9.85 -19.91 -12.90
CA PRO A 38 -10.29 -20.42 -14.20
C PRO A 38 -11.60 -21.22 -14.15
N GLY A 39 -12.04 -21.64 -12.96
CA GLY A 39 -13.34 -22.31 -12.73
C GLY A 39 -14.51 -21.34 -12.53
N SER A 40 -14.27 -20.04 -12.42
CA SER A 40 -15.32 -19.03 -12.29
C SER A 40 -15.96 -18.71 -13.66
N PRO A 41 -17.29 -18.48 -13.72
CA PRO A 41 -17.93 -17.98 -14.92
C PRO A 41 -17.51 -16.54 -15.28
N LEU A 42 -16.84 -15.86 -14.36
CA LEU A 42 -16.35 -14.50 -14.52
C LEU A 42 -14.86 -14.45 -14.92
N ALA A 43 -14.22 -15.59 -15.13
CA ALA A 43 -12.83 -15.64 -15.61
C ALA A 43 -12.74 -15.34 -17.10
N ASP A 44 -11.66 -14.62 -17.49
CA ASP A 44 -11.30 -14.49 -18.90
C ASP A 44 -10.59 -15.78 -19.41
N LYS A 45 -10.21 -15.77 -20.69
CA LYS A 45 -9.52 -16.91 -21.32
C LYS A 45 -8.18 -17.29 -20.66
N ASP A 46 -7.58 -16.36 -19.91
CA ASP A 46 -6.31 -16.53 -19.21
C ASP A 46 -6.53 -16.89 -17.71
N GLY A 47 -7.78 -17.15 -17.30
CA GLY A 47 -8.17 -17.55 -15.95
C GLY A 47 -8.27 -16.38 -14.98
N LEU A 48 -8.13 -15.13 -15.42
CA LEU A 48 -8.21 -13.93 -14.55
C LEU A 48 -9.66 -13.49 -14.36
N ARG A 49 -10.05 -13.18 -13.13
CA ARG A 49 -11.38 -12.69 -12.78
C ARG A 49 -11.61 -11.29 -13.36
N THR A 50 -12.55 -11.14 -14.28
CA THR A 50 -12.85 -9.86 -14.97
C THR A 50 -13.51 -8.83 -14.05
N ASP A 51 -14.31 -9.26 -13.09
CA ASP A 51 -14.93 -8.43 -12.07
C ASP A 51 -13.89 -7.88 -11.07
N VAL A 52 -12.93 -8.71 -10.65
CA VAL A 52 -11.77 -8.28 -9.86
C VAL A 52 -10.96 -7.26 -10.64
N MET A 53 -10.62 -7.54 -11.90
CA MET A 53 -9.89 -6.61 -12.77
C MET A 53 -10.61 -5.27 -12.92
N ALA A 54 -11.94 -5.27 -13.08
CA ALA A 54 -12.74 -4.05 -13.17
C ALA A 54 -12.68 -3.23 -11.87
N SER A 55 -12.76 -3.89 -10.72
CA SER A 55 -12.66 -3.23 -9.41
C SER A 55 -11.26 -2.65 -9.14
N LEU A 56 -10.20 -3.40 -9.45
CA LEU A 56 -8.82 -2.93 -9.26
C LEU A 56 -8.48 -1.75 -10.20
N ARG A 57 -9.06 -1.68 -11.42
CA ARG A 57 -8.90 -0.48 -12.29
C ARG A 57 -9.46 0.79 -11.65
N ARG A 58 -10.54 0.70 -10.87
CA ARG A 58 -11.09 1.85 -10.11
C ARG A 58 -10.09 2.36 -9.07
N LEU A 59 -9.31 1.47 -8.46
CA LEU A 59 -8.29 1.83 -7.47
C LEU A 59 -7.05 2.47 -8.10
N GLN A 60 -6.86 2.44 -9.41
CA GLN A 60 -5.76 3.05 -10.15
C GLN A 60 -4.39 2.76 -9.56
N MET A 61 -4.18 1.52 -9.09
CA MET A 61 -2.93 1.10 -8.46
C MET A 61 -1.77 1.22 -9.45
N PRO A 62 -0.72 2.02 -9.15
CA PRO A 62 0.42 2.20 -10.06
C PRO A 62 1.35 1.01 -10.05
N LEU A 63 1.39 0.23 -8.97
CA LEU A 63 2.17 -0.98 -8.85
C LEU A 63 1.50 -2.01 -7.92
N ILE A 64 1.85 -3.29 -8.11
CA ILE A 64 1.42 -4.40 -7.25
C ILE A 64 2.64 -5.24 -6.88
N ARG A 65 2.82 -5.46 -5.57
CA ARG A 65 3.87 -6.31 -5.00
C ARG A 65 3.46 -7.79 -5.05
N TYR A 66 4.42 -8.69 -5.33
CA TYR A 66 4.25 -10.14 -5.51
C TYR A 66 5.60 -10.86 -5.25
N PRO A 67 5.70 -12.14 -4.95
CA PRO A 67 4.63 -13.15 -4.80
C PRO A 67 4.11 -13.26 -3.38
N GLY A 68 4.65 -12.49 -2.48
CA GLY A 68 4.26 -12.52 -1.09
C GLY A 68 5.14 -11.68 -0.19
N GLY A 69 4.67 -11.66 0.98
CA GLY A 69 5.00 -11.67 2.36
C GLY A 69 5.79 -12.91 2.75
N ASN A 70 5.25 -13.66 3.71
CA ASN A 70 5.94 -14.85 4.22
C ASN A 70 6.18 -15.92 3.15
N PHE A 71 5.28 -16.03 2.18
CA PHE A 71 5.39 -16.99 1.09
C PHE A 71 6.72 -16.88 0.33
N VAL A 72 7.21 -15.65 0.05
CA VAL A 72 8.39 -15.48 -0.81
C VAL A 72 9.64 -16.14 -0.24
N SER A 73 9.75 -16.28 1.09
CA SER A 73 10.96 -16.80 1.75
C SER A 73 11.20 -18.30 1.58
N GLY A 74 10.23 -19.02 0.99
CA GLY A 74 10.37 -20.43 0.57
C GLY A 74 10.03 -20.67 -0.90
N TYR A 75 9.78 -19.60 -1.68
CA TYR A 75 9.32 -19.70 -3.05
C TYR A 75 10.45 -19.83 -4.07
N ARG A 76 10.33 -20.81 -4.95
CA ARG A 76 11.23 -21.03 -6.09
C ARG A 76 10.56 -20.55 -7.37
N TRP A 77 10.92 -19.37 -7.84
CA TRP A 77 10.27 -18.73 -8.98
C TRP A 77 10.32 -19.55 -10.28
N MET A 78 11.36 -20.38 -10.47
CA MET A 78 11.47 -21.28 -11.62
C MET A 78 10.34 -22.32 -11.68
N ASP A 79 9.77 -22.71 -10.54
CA ASP A 79 8.63 -23.64 -10.49
C ASP A 79 7.35 -22.99 -11.06
N GLY A 80 7.28 -21.64 -11.04
CA GLY A 80 6.14 -20.85 -11.51
C GLY A 80 6.25 -20.36 -12.96
N VAL A 81 7.13 -20.94 -13.80
CA VAL A 81 7.26 -20.58 -15.22
C VAL A 81 7.17 -21.82 -16.13
N GLY A 82 6.91 -21.62 -17.42
CA GLY A 82 6.69 -22.71 -18.39
C GLY A 82 5.23 -23.15 -18.46
N PRO A 83 4.95 -24.27 -19.12
CA PRO A 83 3.59 -24.80 -19.29
C PRO A 83 2.95 -25.12 -17.94
N VAL A 84 1.77 -24.58 -17.68
CA VAL A 84 1.09 -24.64 -16.37
C VAL A 84 0.91 -26.09 -15.87
N ASN A 85 0.56 -27.01 -16.76
CA ASN A 85 0.34 -28.44 -16.46
C ASN A 85 1.62 -29.26 -16.20
N GLU A 86 2.80 -28.68 -16.43
CA GLU A 86 4.10 -29.29 -16.16
C GLU A 86 4.75 -28.76 -14.87
N ARG A 87 4.18 -27.73 -14.26
CA ARG A 87 4.73 -27.11 -13.07
C ARG A 87 4.57 -27.98 -11.83
N PRO A 88 5.59 -28.09 -10.97
CA PRO A 88 5.52 -28.94 -9.79
C PRO A 88 4.57 -28.35 -8.74
N HIS A 89 3.83 -29.22 -8.07
CA HIS A 89 3.12 -28.86 -6.86
C HIS A 89 4.08 -28.93 -5.67
N ARG A 90 4.01 -27.94 -4.78
CA ARG A 90 4.89 -27.83 -3.58
C ARG A 90 4.07 -27.71 -2.31
N SER A 91 4.54 -28.34 -1.24
CA SER A 91 4.09 -28.01 0.11
C SER A 91 4.60 -26.63 0.46
N GLU A 92 3.70 -25.69 0.66
CA GLU A 92 4.02 -24.33 1.03
C GLU A 92 4.25 -24.22 2.55
N LEU A 93 5.41 -23.68 2.95
CA LEU A 93 5.88 -23.75 4.34
C LEU A 93 5.35 -22.65 5.23
N ALA A 94 5.08 -21.46 4.68
CA ALA A 94 4.66 -20.30 5.46
C ALA A 94 3.19 -20.41 5.90
N TRP A 95 2.30 -20.73 4.96
CA TRP A 95 0.85 -20.79 5.19
C TRP A 95 0.29 -22.22 5.24
N LYS A 96 1.17 -23.21 5.01
CA LYS A 96 0.88 -24.66 5.08
C LYS A 96 -0.23 -25.09 4.11
N ASP A 97 -0.16 -24.56 2.91
CA ASP A 97 -1.04 -24.91 1.81
C ASP A 97 -0.31 -25.74 0.75
N LEU A 98 -1.02 -26.16 -0.29
CA LEU A 98 -0.45 -26.74 -1.49
C LEU A 98 -0.33 -25.66 -2.55
N GLU A 99 0.91 -25.29 -2.92
CA GLU A 99 1.16 -24.41 -4.05
C GLU A 99 1.20 -25.23 -5.34
N THR A 100 0.31 -24.89 -6.25
CA THR A 100 0.18 -25.57 -7.54
C THR A 100 1.04 -24.95 -8.64
N ASN A 101 1.58 -23.76 -8.41
CA ASN A 101 2.34 -22.95 -9.35
C ASN A 101 1.57 -22.59 -10.65
N HIS A 102 0.25 -22.70 -10.66
CA HIS A 102 -0.57 -22.35 -11.83
C HIS A 102 -0.57 -20.85 -12.13
N PHE A 103 -0.24 -20.04 -11.13
CA PHE A 103 -0.05 -18.59 -11.27
C PHE A 103 1.37 -18.24 -10.84
N GLY A 104 2.19 -17.79 -11.77
CA GLY A 104 3.59 -17.46 -11.52
C GLY A 104 4.00 -16.15 -12.19
N THR A 105 5.29 -16.00 -12.48
CA THR A 105 5.88 -14.75 -13.01
C THR A 105 5.15 -14.24 -14.24
N ASN A 106 4.90 -15.09 -15.23
CA ASN A 106 4.32 -14.66 -16.51
C ASN A 106 2.85 -14.26 -16.37
N GLU A 107 2.08 -15.01 -15.59
CA GLU A 107 0.68 -14.72 -15.29
C GLU A 107 0.57 -13.41 -14.49
N PHE A 108 1.44 -13.22 -13.49
CA PHE A 108 1.46 -11.99 -12.70
C PHE A 108 1.81 -10.76 -13.55
N VAL A 109 2.86 -10.83 -14.36
CA VAL A 109 3.22 -9.69 -15.24
C VAL A 109 2.10 -9.41 -16.24
N SER A 110 1.49 -10.44 -16.82
CA SER A 110 0.34 -10.29 -17.74
C SER A 110 -0.86 -9.64 -17.05
N PHE A 111 -1.15 -10.05 -15.82
CA PHE A 111 -2.17 -9.42 -14.97
C PHE A 111 -1.87 -7.92 -14.75
N CYS A 112 -0.65 -7.57 -14.37
CA CYS A 112 -0.24 -6.19 -14.19
C CYS A 112 -0.40 -5.37 -15.48
N ARG A 113 0.04 -5.91 -16.63
CA ARG A 113 -0.07 -5.19 -17.92
C ARG A 113 -1.53 -5.00 -18.35
N LYS A 114 -2.42 -5.95 -18.10
CA LYS A 114 -3.87 -5.80 -18.33
C LYS A 114 -4.51 -4.72 -17.42
N LEU A 115 -3.94 -4.46 -16.25
CA LEU A 115 -4.37 -3.41 -15.34
C LEU A 115 -3.71 -2.05 -15.62
N ASN A 116 -2.69 -2.00 -16.48
CA ASN A 116 -1.81 -0.83 -16.66
C ASN A 116 -1.11 -0.45 -15.35
N THR A 117 -0.59 -1.45 -14.63
CA THR A 117 0.14 -1.33 -13.37
C THR A 117 1.54 -1.93 -13.50
N GLU A 118 2.51 -1.46 -12.72
CA GLU A 118 3.87 -1.99 -12.71
C GLU A 118 3.98 -3.19 -11.77
N PRO A 119 4.64 -4.27 -12.17
CA PRO A 119 4.99 -5.36 -11.28
C PRO A 119 6.11 -4.93 -10.31
N TYR A 120 5.93 -5.26 -9.04
CA TYR A 120 6.97 -5.20 -8.01
C TYR A 120 7.18 -6.61 -7.48
N ILE A 121 8.35 -7.18 -7.73
CA ILE A 121 8.68 -8.58 -7.38
C ILE A 121 9.63 -8.59 -6.18
N ALA A 122 9.28 -9.33 -5.12
CA ALA A 122 10.17 -9.65 -4.02
C ALA A 122 10.90 -10.98 -4.29
N VAL A 123 12.22 -11.01 -4.03
CA VAL A 123 13.04 -12.22 -4.21
C VAL A 123 13.16 -13.01 -2.91
N ASN A 124 13.34 -14.33 -3.03
CA ASN A 124 13.51 -15.22 -1.90
C ASN A 124 14.84 -14.96 -1.16
N CYS A 125 14.73 -14.46 0.06
CA CYS A 125 15.84 -14.25 0.99
C CYS A 125 15.80 -15.18 2.20
N GLY A 126 14.91 -16.14 2.21
CA GLY A 126 14.81 -17.18 3.23
C GLY A 126 15.76 -18.34 2.91
N ASP A 127 15.31 -19.29 2.12
CA ASP A 127 16.08 -20.46 1.67
C ASP A 127 16.66 -20.32 0.24
N GLY A 128 16.38 -19.18 -0.44
CA GLY A 128 16.95 -18.86 -1.74
C GLY A 128 18.37 -18.29 -1.69
N ASN A 129 18.91 -17.99 -2.86
CA ASN A 129 20.27 -17.46 -2.99
C ASN A 129 20.34 -16.31 -4.01
N MET A 130 21.45 -15.54 -3.99
CA MET A 130 21.64 -14.37 -4.84
C MET A 130 21.69 -14.72 -6.36
N ARG A 131 22.05 -15.95 -6.72
CA ARG A 131 22.03 -16.38 -8.12
C ARG A 131 20.58 -16.50 -8.62
N GLU A 132 19.71 -17.11 -7.84
CA GLU A 132 18.27 -17.20 -8.17
C GLU A 132 17.64 -15.80 -8.33
N ALA A 133 18.05 -14.84 -7.49
CA ALA A 133 17.57 -13.46 -7.62
C ALA A 133 18.04 -12.79 -8.92
N ALA A 134 19.33 -12.92 -9.26
CA ALA A 134 19.88 -12.42 -10.52
C ALA A 134 19.25 -13.10 -11.74
N ASP A 135 19.07 -14.41 -11.66
CA ASP A 135 18.45 -15.22 -12.72
C ASP A 135 16.98 -14.81 -12.95
N TRP A 136 16.24 -14.45 -11.91
CA TRP A 136 14.89 -13.94 -12.04
C TRP A 136 14.84 -12.56 -12.71
N VAL A 137 15.77 -11.66 -12.34
CA VAL A 137 15.93 -10.37 -13.04
C VAL A 137 16.28 -10.61 -14.52
N GLU A 138 17.21 -11.51 -14.82
CA GLU A 138 17.60 -11.82 -16.20
C GLU A 138 16.45 -12.44 -17.01
N TYR A 139 15.73 -13.38 -16.43
CA TYR A 139 14.53 -13.94 -17.06
C TYR A 139 13.52 -12.87 -17.41
N CYS A 140 13.25 -11.93 -16.49
CA CYS A 140 12.28 -10.87 -16.70
C CYS A 140 12.79 -9.79 -17.68
N ASN A 141 14.01 -9.32 -17.52
CA ASN A 141 14.47 -8.07 -18.13
C ASN A 141 15.53 -8.26 -19.20
N GLY A 142 16.20 -9.41 -19.26
CA GLY A 142 17.27 -9.68 -20.21
C GLY A 142 16.84 -9.56 -21.67
N THR A 143 17.73 -9.00 -22.53
CA THR A 143 17.48 -8.77 -23.96
C THR A 143 18.40 -9.60 -24.87
N GLY A 144 19.48 -10.18 -24.33
CA GLY A 144 20.49 -10.91 -25.08
C GLY A 144 20.09 -12.31 -25.53
N GLU A 145 21.08 -13.22 -25.62
CA GLU A 145 20.94 -14.61 -26.10
C GLU A 145 21.24 -15.64 -25.00
N SER A 146 21.14 -15.23 -23.74
CA SER A 146 21.38 -16.13 -22.61
C SER A 146 20.33 -17.23 -22.51
N ALA A 147 20.62 -18.25 -21.72
CA ALA A 147 19.71 -19.38 -21.52
C ALA A 147 18.35 -18.93 -20.93
N LEU A 148 18.34 -17.98 -19.98
CA LEU A 148 17.11 -17.50 -19.35
C LEU A 148 16.28 -16.61 -20.28
N VAL A 149 16.92 -15.80 -21.12
CA VAL A 149 16.22 -15.02 -22.15
C VAL A 149 15.59 -15.96 -23.20
N LYS A 150 16.32 -16.98 -23.64
CA LYS A 150 15.78 -18.02 -24.56
C LYS A 150 14.62 -18.78 -23.90
N LEU A 151 14.74 -19.11 -22.62
CA LEU A 151 13.69 -19.78 -21.86
C LEU A 151 12.41 -18.93 -21.81
N ARG A 152 12.52 -17.63 -21.47
CA ARG A 152 11.36 -16.71 -21.50
C ARG A 152 10.69 -16.67 -22.88
N ARG A 153 11.50 -16.56 -23.95
CA ARG A 153 11.00 -16.56 -25.32
C ARG A 153 10.31 -17.89 -25.68
N HIS A 154 10.88 -19.00 -25.24
CA HIS A 154 10.27 -20.34 -25.42
C HIS A 154 8.94 -20.46 -24.69
N HIS A 155 8.80 -19.80 -23.53
CA HIS A 155 7.54 -19.73 -22.78
C HIS A 155 6.51 -18.77 -23.40
N GLY A 156 6.77 -18.22 -24.61
CA GLY A 156 5.82 -17.36 -25.33
C GLY A 156 5.95 -15.86 -25.07
N PHE A 157 7.00 -15.42 -24.36
CA PHE A 157 7.25 -14.01 -24.04
C PHE A 157 8.54 -13.53 -24.75
N PRO A 158 8.47 -13.15 -26.04
CA PRO A 158 9.65 -12.74 -26.81
C PRO A 158 10.26 -11.44 -26.27
N GLU A 159 9.43 -10.49 -25.84
CA GLU A 159 9.88 -9.24 -25.29
C GLU A 159 10.16 -9.33 -23.78
N PRO A 160 11.12 -8.52 -23.25
CA PRO A 160 11.39 -8.47 -21.83
C PRO A 160 10.17 -7.92 -21.07
N HIS A 161 9.92 -8.48 -19.88
CA HIS A 161 8.86 -8.02 -18.98
C HIS A 161 9.10 -6.62 -18.42
N ARG A 162 10.37 -6.18 -18.35
CA ARG A 162 10.78 -4.86 -17.86
C ARG A 162 10.27 -4.59 -16.45
N VAL A 163 10.45 -5.53 -15.55
CA VAL A 163 10.10 -5.39 -14.14
C VAL A 163 11.04 -4.39 -13.49
N LYS A 164 10.49 -3.27 -13.04
CA LYS A 164 11.27 -2.16 -12.51
C LYS A 164 11.59 -2.29 -11.02
N TYR A 165 10.64 -2.75 -10.20
CA TYR A 165 10.76 -2.77 -8.75
C TYR A 165 11.06 -4.18 -8.23
N TRP A 166 12.09 -4.29 -7.36
CA TRP A 166 12.54 -5.56 -6.82
C TRP A 166 12.81 -5.44 -5.33
N GLY A 167 12.13 -6.27 -4.54
CA GLY A 167 12.33 -6.37 -3.09
C GLY A 167 13.38 -7.42 -2.74
N ILE A 168 14.30 -7.10 -1.85
CA ILE A 168 15.27 -8.06 -1.30
C ILE A 168 14.70 -8.65 -0.02
N GLY A 169 13.89 -9.70 -0.16
CA GLY A 169 13.24 -10.43 0.92
C GLY A 169 11.96 -9.79 1.43
N ASN A 170 11.44 -10.39 2.48
CA ASN A 170 10.27 -9.95 3.24
C ASN A 170 10.53 -10.16 4.73
N GLU A 171 10.27 -9.16 5.57
CA GLU A 171 10.27 -9.25 7.04
C GLU A 171 11.47 -10.03 7.62
N VAL A 172 12.65 -9.90 7.02
CA VAL A 172 13.84 -10.66 7.36
C VAL A 172 14.32 -10.44 8.80
N ASP A 173 13.82 -9.41 9.47
CA ASP A 173 14.03 -9.06 10.87
C ASP A 173 13.03 -9.77 11.83
N GLY A 174 12.01 -10.46 11.29
CA GLY A 174 11.03 -11.18 12.06
C GLY A 174 11.41 -12.64 12.34
N HIS A 175 11.39 -13.07 13.59
CA HIS A 175 11.72 -14.46 13.98
C HIS A 175 10.72 -15.51 13.42
N TRP A 176 9.55 -15.07 12.95
CA TRP A 176 8.56 -15.94 12.30
C TRP A 176 8.89 -16.22 10.84
N GLN A 177 9.83 -15.46 10.25
CA GLN A 177 10.18 -15.54 8.85
C GLN A 177 11.23 -16.63 8.60
N ILE A 178 11.05 -17.41 7.53
CA ILE A 178 12.09 -18.34 7.06
C ILE A 178 13.34 -17.53 6.72
N GLY A 179 14.48 -17.93 7.27
CA GLY A 179 15.76 -17.26 7.03
C GLY A 179 15.90 -15.91 7.73
N TYR A 180 15.28 -15.75 8.93
CA TYR A 180 15.56 -14.60 9.81
C TYR A 180 17.03 -14.19 9.81
N LYS A 181 17.29 -12.89 9.82
CA LYS A 181 18.63 -12.32 9.79
C LYS A 181 18.81 -11.21 10.83
N THR A 182 19.92 -11.26 11.55
CA THR A 182 20.38 -10.14 12.37
C THR A 182 20.65 -8.90 11.51
N PRO A 183 20.76 -7.70 12.08
CA PRO A 183 21.11 -6.49 11.34
C PRO A 183 22.39 -6.62 10.50
N GLN A 184 23.44 -7.23 11.06
CA GLN A 184 24.73 -7.43 10.41
C GLN A 184 24.64 -8.41 9.23
N GLU A 185 23.96 -9.53 9.44
CA GLU A 185 23.75 -10.53 8.40
C GLU A 185 22.95 -9.96 7.24
N TYR A 186 21.85 -9.24 7.53
CA TYR A 186 21.02 -8.70 6.47
C TYR A 186 21.71 -7.57 5.70
N ALA A 187 22.42 -6.67 6.35
CA ALA A 187 23.15 -5.59 5.66
C ALA A 187 24.13 -6.15 4.62
N ARG A 188 24.91 -7.16 5.01
CA ARG A 188 25.83 -7.86 4.08
C ARG A 188 25.08 -8.60 2.97
N PHE A 189 24.07 -9.35 3.35
CA PHE A 189 23.24 -10.12 2.41
C PHE A 189 22.59 -9.21 1.37
N CYS A 190 21.92 -8.14 1.81
CA CYS A 190 21.28 -7.15 0.95
C CYS A 190 22.28 -6.53 -0.04
N THR A 191 23.48 -6.20 0.42
CA THR A 191 24.57 -5.66 -0.42
C THR A 191 24.91 -6.61 -1.56
N GLU A 192 25.11 -7.90 -1.28
CA GLU A 192 25.49 -8.87 -2.31
C GLU A 192 24.35 -9.14 -3.29
N TYR A 193 23.12 -9.27 -2.80
CA TYR A 193 21.94 -9.40 -3.66
C TYR A 193 21.75 -8.17 -4.56
N ALA A 194 21.80 -6.97 -4.00
CA ALA A 194 21.66 -5.73 -4.76
C ALA A 194 22.73 -5.59 -5.86
N LYS A 195 23.98 -5.96 -5.58
CA LYS A 195 25.06 -5.95 -6.58
C LYS A 195 24.75 -6.85 -7.76
N VAL A 196 24.47 -8.13 -7.52
CA VAL A 196 24.25 -9.08 -8.63
C VAL A 196 23.00 -8.76 -9.42
N MET A 197 21.94 -8.30 -8.75
CA MET A 197 20.70 -7.89 -9.42
C MET A 197 20.92 -6.64 -10.29
N LYS A 198 21.61 -5.60 -9.76
CA LYS A 198 21.93 -4.39 -10.54
C LYS A 198 23.00 -4.61 -11.61
N TRP A 199 23.87 -5.59 -11.47
CA TRP A 199 24.79 -5.96 -12.55
C TRP A 199 24.08 -6.71 -13.67
N THR A 200 22.97 -7.37 -13.37
CA THR A 200 22.09 -8.01 -14.37
C THR A 200 21.25 -6.96 -15.10
N ASP A 201 20.67 -6.00 -14.36
CA ASP A 201 19.93 -4.86 -14.92
C ASP A 201 20.15 -3.62 -14.01
N PRO A 202 20.95 -2.62 -14.47
CA PRO A 202 21.28 -1.45 -13.66
C PRO A 202 20.10 -0.49 -13.43
N ASP A 203 19.04 -0.57 -14.22
CA ASP A 203 17.91 0.36 -14.17
C ASP A 203 16.85 -0.04 -13.12
N ILE A 204 16.92 -1.24 -12.56
CA ILE A 204 15.99 -1.69 -11.53
C ILE A 204 16.06 -0.86 -10.25
N LYS A 205 14.93 -0.80 -9.54
CA LYS A 205 14.79 -0.15 -8.25
C LYS A 205 14.71 -1.19 -7.14
N ILE A 206 15.64 -1.09 -6.20
CA ILE A 206 15.77 -2.03 -5.10
C ILE A 206 15.04 -1.51 -3.86
N VAL A 207 14.18 -2.36 -3.29
CA VAL A 207 13.53 -2.17 -1.99
C VAL A 207 14.17 -3.13 -0.99
N ALA A 208 14.82 -2.60 0.04
CA ALA A 208 15.42 -3.41 1.10
C ALA A 208 14.43 -3.62 2.25
N SER A 209 14.29 -4.86 2.74
CA SER A 209 13.45 -5.19 3.90
C SER A 209 14.06 -4.60 5.18
N ALA A 210 13.54 -3.46 5.66
CA ALA A 210 14.16 -2.73 6.76
C ALA A 210 13.48 -2.98 8.10
N ILE A 211 12.17 -2.74 8.20
CA ILE A 211 11.43 -2.79 9.47
C ILE A 211 10.10 -3.51 9.24
N SER A 212 9.95 -4.72 9.81
CA SER A 212 8.67 -5.44 9.80
C SER A 212 7.77 -5.06 10.96
N HIS A 213 8.36 -4.61 12.06
CA HIS A 213 7.65 -4.11 13.23
C HIS A 213 8.54 -3.16 14.04
N TRP A 214 7.90 -2.27 14.80
CA TRP A 214 8.62 -1.21 15.50
C TRP A 214 9.10 -1.69 16.88
N GLU A 215 10.38 -2.08 16.96
CA GLU A 215 10.99 -2.58 18.19
C GLU A 215 12.42 -2.05 18.39
N ALA A 216 13.11 -2.53 19.43
CA ALA A 216 14.52 -2.21 19.66
C ALA A 216 15.42 -2.72 18.52
N GLY A 217 16.50 -1.98 18.22
CA GLY A 217 17.47 -2.34 17.18
C GLY A 217 17.25 -1.66 15.83
N ILE A 218 16.16 -0.90 15.65
CA ILE A 218 15.89 -0.16 14.41
C ILE A 218 17.04 0.77 14.01
N VAL A 219 17.65 1.44 14.97
CA VAL A 219 18.77 2.38 14.72
C VAL A 219 19.97 1.62 14.15
N GLU A 220 20.40 0.55 14.82
CA GLU A 220 21.53 -0.28 14.39
C GLU A 220 21.28 -0.90 13.01
N ARG A 221 20.09 -1.49 12.81
CA ARG A 221 19.69 -2.08 11.53
C ARG A 221 19.75 -1.05 10.39
N THR A 222 19.18 0.13 10.59
CA THR A 222 19.19 1.20 9.59
C THR A 222 20.60 1.69 9.31
N GLN A 223 21.42 1.91 10.35
CA GLN A 223 22.80 2.34 10.22
C GLN A 223 23.63 1.36 9.37
N LEU A 224 23.62 0.10 9.74
CA LEU A 224 24.40 -0.95 9.05
C LEU A 224 23.94 -1.12 7.59
N MET A 225 22.63 -1.06 7.34
CA MET A 225 22.09 -1.17 6.00
C MET A 225 22.51 0.00 5.12
N LEU A 226 22.43 1.23 5.62
CA LEU A 226 22.85 2.42 4.86
C LEU A 226 24.36 2.47 4.66
N GLU A 227 25.14 2.00 5.63
CA GLU A 227 26.60 1.92 5.53
C GLU A 227 27.05 0.95 4.42
N GLN A 228 26.43 -0.22 4.33
CA GLN A 228 26.86 -1.27 3.41
C GLN A 228 26.14 -1.25 2.05
N ALA A 229 24.85 -0.97 2.04
CA ALA A 229 24.00 -1.05 0.85
C ALA A 229 23.41 0.29 0.39
N GLY A 230 23.61 1.39 1.13
CA GLY A 230 22.87 2.64 0.93
C GLY A 230 22.92 3.22 -0.50
N ASN A 231 24.05 3.05 -1.22
CA ASN A 231 24.18 3.49 -2.61
C ASN A 231 23.62 2.48 -3.65
N LEU A 232 23.20 1.28 -3.21
CA LEU A 232 22.65 0.23 -4.07
C LEU A 232 21.14 0.12 -3.98
N ILE A 233 20.54 0.61 -2.89
CA ILE A 233 19.10 0.52 -2.62
C ILE A 233 18.41 1.85 -2.94
N ASP A 234 17.19 1.76 -3.41
CA ASP A 234 16.36 2.94 -3.73
C ASP A 234 15.32 3.21 -2.63
N TYR A 235 14.88 2.16 -1.90
CA TYR A 235 13.86 2.23 -0.87
C TYR A 235 14.21 1.40 0.36
N LEU A 236 13.74 1.86 1.52
CA LEU A 236 13.69 1.12 2.78
C LEU A 236 12.24 0.73 3.07
N SER A 237 11.98 -0.57 3.15
CA SER A 237 10.67 -1.13 3.47
C SER A 237 10.31 -0.91 4.94
N LEU A 238 9.07 -0.54 5.18
CA LEU A 238 8.47 -0.44 6.50
C LEU A 238 7.08 -1.06 6.45
N HIS A 239 6.77 -1.99 7.38
CA HIS A 239 5.47 -2.62 7.49
C HIS A 239 4.64 -2.00 8.63
N TRP A 240 3.32 -1.91 8.41
CA TRP A 240 2.43 -1.24 9.34
C TRP A 240 1.04 -1.86 9.39
N TYR A 241 0.72 -2.52 10.49
CA TYR A 241 -0.61 -3.05 10.76
C TYR A 241 -1.20 -2.47 12.05
N VAL A 242 -2.47 -2.15 12.01
CA VAL A 242 -3.23 -1.61 13.14
C VAL A 242 -4.56 -2.32 13.31
N GLY A 243 -5.22 -2.11 14.46
CA GLY A 243 -6.54 -2.68 14.70
C GLY A 243 -7.21 -2.12 15.95
N ASN A 244 -8.52 -2.29 16.03
CA ASN A 244 -9.32 -1.94 17.19
C ASN A 244 -9.36 -3.10 18.20
N TRP A 245 -8.21 -3.39 18.83
CA TRP A 245 -8.02 -4.53 19.74
C TRP A 245 -8.91 -4.48 20.98
N ASN A 246 -9.19 -3.27 21.48
CA ASN A 246 -9.97 -3.04 22.70
C ASN A 246 -11.45 -2.73 22.41
N ASN A 247 -11.85 -2.72 21.13
CA ASN A 247 -13.16 -2.23 20.69
C ASN A 247 -13.48 -0.83 21.23
N ASP A 248 -12.45 0.02 21.34
CA ASP A 248 -12.53 1.43 21.75
C ASP A 248 -12.37 2.32 20.53
N PHE A 249 -13.46 2.94 20.11
CA PHE A 249 -13.45 3.82 18.94
C PHE A 249 -12.53 5.03 19.11
N ALA A 250 -12.51 5.66 20.29
CA ALA A 250 -11.69 6.84 20.51
C ALA A 250 -10.18 6.49 20.46
N GLU A 251 -9.78 5.40 21.09
CA GLU A 251 -8.40 4.90 21.00
C GLU A 251 -8.04 4.54 19.54
N TYR A 252 -8.94 3.83 18.85
CA TYR A 252 -8.72 3.42 17.46
C TYR A 252 -8.55 4.60 16.50
N MET A 253 -9.27 5.70 16.70
CA MET A 253 -9.11 6.93 15.91
C MET A 253 -7.77 7.66 16.14
N THR A 254 -6.94 7.21 17.08
CA THR A 254 -5.61 7.79 17.34
C THR A 254 -4.45 7.02 16.68
N VAL A 255 -4.70 5.86 16.07
CA VAL A 255 -3.62 5.01 15.52
C VAL A 255 -2.81 5.67 14.40
N SER A 256 -3.39 6.62 13.66
CA SER A 256 -2.68 7.42 12.67
C SER A 256 -1.60 8.31 13.29
N GLN A 257 -1.81 8.80 14.52
CA GLN A 257 -0.80 9.60 15.22
C GLN A 257 0.46 8.80 15.53
N LEU A 258 0.30 7.52 15.89
CA LEU A 258 1.45 6.65 16.12
C LEU A 258 2.25 6.41 14.81
N MET A 259 1.58 6.31 13.67
CA MET A 259 2.24 6.25 12.36
C MET A 259 3.01 7.55 12.06
N GLU A 260 2.41 8.72 12.29
CA GLU A 260 3.05 10.02 12.12
C GLU A 260 4.35 10.13 12.95
N GLU A 261 4.29 9.77 14.22
CA GLU A 261 5.44 9.80 15.12
C GLU A 261 6.58 8.89 14.63
N ARG A 262 6.23 7.68 14.17
CA ARG A 262 7.21 6.70 13.68
C ARG A 262 7.79 7.11 12.34
N LEU A 263 6.97 7.57 11.41
CA LEU A 263 7.46 8.08 10.13
C LEU A 263 8.40 9.28 10.35
N SER A 264 8.01 10.25 11.17
CA SER A 264 8.85 11.41 11.48
C SER A 264 10.19 11.02 12.11
N ALA A 265 10.18 10.07 13.06
CA ALA A 265 11.39 9.57 13.68
C ALA A 265 12.28 8.83 12.69
N TYR A 266 11.69 7.97 11.84
CA TYR A 266 12.44 7.19 10.87
C TYR A 266 13.01 8.04 9.72
N GLU A 267 12.25 9.03 9.25
CA GLU A 267 12.75 10.03 8.28
C GLU A 267 13.97 10.78 8.81
N GLY A 268 13.90 11.22 10.07
CA GLY A 268 15.02 11.87 10.75
C GLY A 268 16.27 10.97 10.83
N LEU A 269 16.07 9.70 11.19
CA LEU A 269 17.15 8.71 11.27
C LEU A 269 17.78 8.45 9.89
N VAL A 270 16.98 8.15 8.88
CA VAL A 270 17.47 7.89 7.51
C VAL A 270 18.22 9.09 6.97
N ARG A 271 17.73 10.31 7.20
CA ARG A 271 18.39 11.54 6.77
C ARG A 271 19.73 11.74 7.47
N ALA A 272 19.78 11.58 8.80
CA ALA A 272 21.00 11.75 9.58
C ALA A 272 22.08 10.74 9.16
N MET A 273 21.71 9.47 9.03
CA MET A 273 22.63 8.40 8.61
C MET A 273 23.11 8.59 7.15
N SER A 274 22.21 9.01 6.25
CA SER A 274 22.58 9.28 4.86
C SER A 274 23.60 10.42 4.73
N LEU A 275 23.48 11.46 5.55
CA LEU A 275 24.47 12.55 5.61
C LEU A 275 25.79 12.06 6.19
N GLU A 276 25.76 11.32 7.28
CA GLU A 276 26.99 10.76 7.90
C GLU A 276 27.73 9.82 6.96
N LYS A 277 27.02 8.96 6.24
CA LYS A 277 27.60 8.00 5.29
C LYS A 277 27.86 8.59 3.90
N GLN A 278 27.57 9.90 3.70
CA GLN A 278 27.79 10.62 2.45
C GLN A 278 27.13 9.93 1.23
N LEU A 279 25.90 9.43 1.41
CA LEU A 279 25.17 8.78 0.33
C LEU A 279 24.86 9.78 -0.79
N ALA A 280 25.07 9.38 -2.04
CA ALA A 280 24.75 10.21 -3.21
C ALA A 280 23.27 10.60 -3.26
N LYS A 281 22.40 9.69 -2.80
CA LYS A 281 20.97 9.92 -2.68
C LYS A 281 20.43 9.10 -1.48
N PRO A 282 19.76 9.73 -0.50
CA PRO A 282 19.06 9.00 0.53
C PRO A 282 18.00 8.06 -0.08
N PRO A 283 17.88 6.79 0.36
CA PRO A 283 16.77 5.96 -0.05
C PRO A 283 15.45 6.52 0.47
N ALA A 284 14.39 6.33 -0.32
CA ALA A 284 13.03 6.70 0.08
C ALA A 284 12.43 5.64 1.04
N ILE A 285 11.32 5.98 1.68
CA ILE A 285 10.55 5.04 2.51
C ILE A 285 9.46 4.39 1.64
N ALA A 286 9.39 3.07 1.69
CA ALA A 286 8.30 2.27 1.16
C ALA A 286 7.53 1.64 2.33
N VAL A 287 6.30 2.10 2.57
CA VAL A 287 5.37 1.41 3.47
C VAL A 287 4.71 0.29 2.66
N ASP A 288 5.53 -0.65 2.19
CA ASP A 288 5.16 -1.61 1.15
C ASP A 288 4.36 -2.81 1.66
N GLU A 289 3.93 -2.73 2.93
CA GLU A 289 2.93 -3.61 3.53
C GLU A 289 2.20 -2.86 4.65
N TRP A 290 0.93 -2.52 4.44
CA TRP A 290 0.12 -1.83 5.44
C TRP A 290 -1.35 -2.16 5.31
N ASN A 291 -2.06 -2.26 6.44
CA ASN A 291 -3.53 -2.33 6.49
C ASN A 291 -4.04 -2.29 7.94
N VAL A 292 -5.36 -2.35 8.07
CA VAL A 292 -6.07 -2.80 9.28
C VAL A 292 -6.07 -4.32 9.31
N TRP A 293 -5.64 -4.91 10.43
CA TRP A 293 -5.63 -6.35 10.60
C TRP A 293 -5.69 -6.75 12.07
N TYR A 294 -6.85 -7.12 12.60
CA TYR A 294 -7.02 -7.50 14.01
C TYR A 294 -8.07 -8.59 14.25
N LYS A 295 -9.18 -8.63 13.49
CA LYS A 295 -10.30 -9.55 13.74
C LYS A 295 -9.91 -11.02 13.53
N THR A 296 -9.06 -11.27 12.54
CA THR A 296 -8.57 -12.62 12.22
C THR A 296 -7.31 -13.02 13.00
N ARG A 297 -6.75 -12.13 13.84
CA ARG A 297 -5.58 -12.41 14.71
C ARG A 297 -5.94 -12.93 16.08
N THR A 298 -7.22 -13.04 16.43
CA THR A 298 -7.66 -13.53 17.73
C THR A 298 -7.46 -15.05 17.84
N LYS A 299 -7.34 -15.57 19.06
CA LYS A 299 -7.25 -17.04 19.28
C LYS A 299 -8.51 -17.77 18.82
N GLU A 300 -9.67 -17.14 18.97
CA GLU A 300 -10.98 -17.66 18.57
C GLU A 300 -11.10 -17.82 17.06
N SER A 301 -10.38 -17.02 16.28
CA SER A 301 -10.38 -17.09 14.82
C SER A 301 -9.64 -18.31 14.25
N GLY A 302 -8.91 -19.07 15.07
CA GLY A 302 -8.14 -20.24 14.67
C GLY A 302 -6.80 -19.94 14.00
N GLY A 303 -6.47 -18.66 13.80
CA GLY A 303 -5.23 -18.19 13.18
C GLY A 303 -5.20 -18.32 11.63
N PRO A 304 -4.15 -17.85 10.98
CA PRO A 304 -4.07 -17.71 9.51
C PRO A 304 -4.25 -19.00 8.71
N SER A 305 -3.81 -20.13 9.22
CA SER A 305 -3.97 -21.42 8.55
C SER A 305 -5.42 -21.91 8.46
N VAL A 306 -6.30 -21.38 9.31
CA VAL A 306 -7.73 -21.71 9.37
C VAL A 306 -8.58 -20.66 8.68
N ASN A 307 -8.46 -19.38 9.11
CA ASN A 307 -9.30 -18.28 8.63
C ASN A 307 -8.77 -17.64 7.33
N LYS A 308 -7.54 -17.98 6.91
CA LYS A 308 -6.88 -17.44 5.71
C LYS A 308 -6.86 -15.91 5.64
N LEU A 309 -6.95 -15.24 6.80
CA LEU A 309 -6.99 -13.78 6.95
C LEU A 309 -8.17 -13.11 6.19
N GLU A 310 -9.27 -13.80 5.99
CA GLU A 310 -10.47 -13.20 5.39
C GLU A 310 -11.21 -12.35 6.42
N GLU A 311 -10.85 -11.08 6.50
CA GLU A 311 -11.34 -10.10 7.47
C GLU A 311 -12.42 -9.20 6.87
N ILE A 312 -13.53 -9.00 7.58
CA ILE A 312 -14.61 -8.11 7.15
C ILE A 312 -14.44 -6.74 7.80
N TYR A 313 -14.46 -5.72 6.98
CA TYR A 313 -14.24 -4.33 7.38
C TYR A 313 -15.53 -3.54 7.53
N ASN A 314 -15.54 -2.66 8.52
CA ASN A 314 -16.63 -1.73 8.81
C ASN A 314 -16.21 -0.26 8.50
N LEU A 315 -17.08 0.69 8.84
CA LEU A 315 -16.81 2.10 8.56
C LEU A 315 -15.64 2.67 9.38
N GLU A 316 -15.45 2.26 10.64
CA GLU A 316 -14.29 2.73 11.42
C GLU A 316 -12.95 2.30 10.80
N ASP A 317 -12.89 1.12 10.17
CA ASP A 317 -11.72 0.65 9.43
C ASP A 317 -11.47 1.51 8.18
N ALA A 318 -12.54 1.97 7.52
CA ALA A 318 -12.44 2.91 6.39
C ALA A 318 -11.91 4.29 6.81
N LEU A 319 -12.33 4.81 7.99
CA LEU A 319 -11.78 6.05 8.55
C LEU A 319 -10.28 5.93 8.79
N VAL A 320 -9.84 4.81 9.38
CA VAL A 320 -8.43 4.55 9.65
C VAL A 320 -7.64 4.42 8.34
N THR A 321 -8.17 3.74 7.34
CA THR A 321 -7.55 3.67 6.00
C THR A 321 -7.35 5.05 5.38
N ALA A 322 -8.34 5.95 5.48
CA ALA A 322 -8.25 7.33 5.01
C ALA A 322 -7.18 8.13 5.77
N MET A 323 -7.10 7.97 7.09
CA MET A 323 -6.08 8.64 7.91
C MET A 323 -4.65 8.16 7.56
N HIS A 324 -4.47 6.90 7.13
CA HIS A 324 -3.18 6.43 6.62
C HIS A 324 -2.79 7.15 5.32
N PHE A 325 -3.72 7.34 4.38
CA PHE A 325 -3.44 8.14 3.19
C PHE A 325 -3.13 9.60 3.53
N ASN A 326 -3.83 10.20 4.49
CA ASN A 326 -3.48 11.54 4.99
C ASN A 326 -2.04 11.58 5.50
N ALA A 327 -1.61 10.57 6.28
CA ALA A 327 -0.24 10.47 6.77
C ALA A 327 0.77 10.35 5.62
N PHE A 328 0.53 9.48 4.63
CA PHE A 328 1.42 9.34 3.47
C PHE A 328 1.53 10.64 2.66
N ILE A 329 0.45 11.40 2.51
CA ILE A 329 0.44 12.71 1.84
C ILE A 329 1.26 13.72 2.65
N ARG A 330 1.09 13.79 3.97
CA ARG A 330 1.89 14.70 4.83
C ARG A 330 3.39 14.37 4.79
N HIS A 331 3.73 13.08 4.66
CA HIS A 331 5.11 12.58 4.53
C HIS A 331 5.60 12.42 3.08
N ALA A 332 4.95 13.06 2.11
CA ALA A 332 5.25 12.91 0.68
C ALA A 332 6.69 13.24 0.27
N ARG A 333 7.48 13.91 1.13
CA ARG A 333 8.90 14.16 0.88
C ARG A 333 9.71 12.87 0.84
N THR A 334 9.41 11.93 1.71
CA THR A 334 10.21 10.71 1.96
C THR A 334 9.44 9.42 1.69
N VAL A 335 8.15 9.36 1.98
CA VAL A 335 7.29 8.22 1.62
C VAL A 335 6.97 8.29 0.13
N LYS A 336 7.54 7.33 -0.62
CA LYS A 336 7.41 7.28 -2.08
C LYS A 336 6.76 6.01 -2.60
N MET A 337 6.35 5.12 -1.70
CA MET A 337 5.63 3.89 -2.02
C MET A 337 4.82 3.46 -0.79
N ALA A 338 3.60 2.97 -1.02
CA ALA A 338 2.82 2.29 0.01
C ALA A 338 1.92 1.24 -0.67
N ASN A 339 1.93 -0.01 -0.15
CA ASN A 339 1.19 -1.10 -0.75
C ASN A 339 0.19 -1.65 0.26
N ILE A 340 -1.10 -1.50 -0.02
CA ILE A 340 -2.13 -2.11 0.82
C ILE A 340 -2.04 -3.64 0.75
N ALA A 341 -2.00 -4.28 1.88
CA ALA A 341 -1.92 -5.73 2.02
C ALA A 341 -3.28 -6.28 2.49
N GLN A 342 -4.01 -7.08 1.68
CA GLN A 342 -3.74 -7.39 0.29
C GLN A 342 -4.85 -6.82 -0.61
N ILE A 343 -4.89 -7.21 -1.89
CA ILE A 343 -5.85 -6.58 -2.81
C ILE A 343 -7.16 -7.35 -2.99
N VAL A 344 -7.16 -8.68 -2.74
CA VAL A 344 -8.35 -9.54 -2.91
C VAL A 344 -8.46 -10.56 -1.78
N ASN A 345 -9.61 -10.73 -1.19
CA ASN A 345 -10.03 -11.67 -0.15
C ASN A 345 -9.24 -11.58 1.18
N VAL A 346 -7.94 -11.64 1.14
CA VAL A 346 -7.06 -11.67 2.31
C VAL A 346 -6.83 -10.25 2.82
N ILE A 347 -7.39 -9.91 3.97
CA ILE A 347 -7.38 -8.55 4.56
C ILE A 347 -7.52 -7.45 3.48
N ALA A 348 -8.49 -7.58 2.61
CA ALA A 348 -8.50 -6.91 1.32
C ALA A 348 -9.71 -5.98 1.08
N PRO A 349 -9.57 -4.94 0.23
CA PRO A 349 -10.69 -4.10 -0.18
C PRO A 349 -11.74 -4.82 -1.05
N VAL A 350 -11.37 -5.94 -1.69
CA VAL A 350 -12.22 -6.68 -2.62
C VAL A 350 -12.44 -8.10 -2.13
N PHE A 351 -13.68 -8.52 -2.05
CA PHE A 351 -14.07 -9.89 -1.67
C PHE A 351 -14.80 -10.60 -2.80
N THR A 352 -14.48 -11.89 -3.04
CA THR A 352 -15.07 -12.68 -4.12
C THR A 352 -15.87 -13.86 -3.58
N LYS A 353 -16.95 -14.20 -4.30
CA LYS A 353 -17.57 -15.53 -4.36
C LYS A 353 -17.38 -16.10 -5.77
N LYS A 354 -17.79 -17.34 -6.02
CA LYS A 354 -17.59 -18.01 -7.31
C LYS A 354 -18.08 -17.17 -8.52
N ASP A 355 -19.20 -16.49 -8.37
CA ASP A 355 -19.91 -15.76 -9.41
C ASP A 355 -20.31 -14.33 -8.99
N ASP A 356 -19.72 -13.80 -7.92
CA ASP A 356 -20.04 -12.49 -7.39
C ASP A 356 -18.83 -11.82 -6.72
N ILE A 357 -18.92 -10.49 -6.54
CA ILE A 357 -17.91 -9.63 -5.94
C ILE A 357 -18.56 -8.63 -4.97
N MET A 358 -17.85 -8.33 -3.88
CA MET A 358 -18.23 -7.31 -2.92
C MET A 358 -17.04 -6.37 -2.68
N LEU A 359 -17.31 -5.07 -2.67
CA LEU A 359 -16.35 -4.04 -2.29
C LEU A 359 -16.50 -3.74 -0.80
N GLN A 360 -15.44 -3.96 -0.05
CA GLN A 360 -15.42 -3.70 1.39
C GLN A 360 -15.34 -2.19 1.68
N THR A 361 -15.58 -1.78 2.90
CA THR A 361 -15.61 -0.37 3.29
C THR A 361 -14.27 0.33 3.04
N ILE A 362 -13.13 -0.36 3.22
CA ILE A 362 -11.79 0.18 2.95
C ILE A 362 -11.48 0.40 1.47
N PHE A 363 -12.29 -0.14 0.56
CA PHE A 363 -12.16 0.10 -0.87
C PHE A 363 -12.39 1.59 -1.21
N TYR A 364 -13.37 2.19 -0.59
CA TYR A 364 -13.83 3.54 -0.96
C TYR A 364 -12.85 4.66 -0.59
N PRO A 365 -12.21 4.69 0.59
CA PRO A 365 -11.14 5.67 0.82
C PRO A 365 -9.96 5.47 -0.14
N PHE A 366 -9.59 4.22 -0.47
CA PHE A 366 -8.56 4.00 -1.48
C PHE A 366 -8.95 4.59 -2.84
N GLU A 367 -10.14 4.26 -3.34
CA GLU A 367 -10.68 4.80 -4.60
C GLU A 367 -10.74 6.33 -4.59
N LEU A 368 -11.23 6.92 -3.50
CA LEU A 368 -11.35 8.38 -3.36
C LEU A 368 -9.99 9.06 -3.47
N TYR A 369 -9.01 8.62 -2.68
CA TYR A 369 -7.69 9.22 -2.67
C TYR A 369 -6.93 8.96 -3.97
N SER A 370 -6.93 7.74 -4.49
CA SER A 370 -6.21 7.41 -5.71
C SER A 370 -6.74 8.13 -6.95
N SER A 371 -8.04 8.41 -7.01
CA SER A 371 -8.67 9.08 -8.16
C SER A 371 -8.59 10.60 -8.11
N THR A 372 -8.45 11.20 -6.93
CA THR A 372 -8.53 12.67 -6.76
C THR A 372 -7.21 13.33 -6.34
N CYS A 373 -6.23 12.56 -5.84
CA CYS A 373 -4.99 13.09 -5.29
C CYS A 373 -4.18 13.86 -6.32
N GLY A 374 -3.85 15.11 -5.96
CA GLY A 374 -2.93 15.95 -6.71
C GLY A 374 -1.48 15.48 -6.65
N GLN A 375 -0.59 16.21 -7.29
CA GLN A 375 0.83 15.84 -7.39
C GLN A 375 1.71 16.45 -6.30
N THR A 376 1.23 17.52 -5.67
CA THR A 376 1.99 18.25 -4.66
C THR A 376 1.23 18.24 -3.34
N ALA A 377 1.87 17.76 -2.29
CA ALA A 377 1.35 17.83 -0.92
C ALA A 377 1.59 19.23 -0.33
N LEU A 378 0.61 19.75 0.38
CA LEU A 378 0.66 21.04 1.04
C LEU A 378 0.97 20.90 2.53
N ASP A 379 1.75 21.84 3.05
CA ASP A 379 1.95 22.03 4.49
C ASP A 379 0.79 22.89 5.02
N ILE A 380 -0.24 22.23 5.53
CA ILE A 380 -1.44 22.88 6.04
C ILE A 380 -1.46 22.97 7.56
N ARG A 381 -2.19 23.94 8.09
CA ARG A 381 -2.45 24.04 9.52
C ARG A 381 -3.94 23.93 9.79
N TRP A 382 -4.28 23.12 10.77
CA TRP A 382 -5.66 23.02 11.27
C TRP A 382 -5.67 23.05 12.79
N ASP A 383 -6.72 23.64 13.34
CA ASP A 383 -7.00 23.73 14.77
C ASP A 383 -8.51 23.65 15.02
N GLY A 384 -8.90 23.34 16.25
CA GLY A 384 -10.31 23.28 16.65
C GLY A 384 -10.53 22.32 17.81
N ASP A 385 -11.73 21.73 17.83
CA ASP A 385 -12.12 20.78 18.86
C ASP A 385 -11.17 19.58 18.89
N SER A 386 -10.92 19.07 20.07
CA SER A 386 -10.06 17.90 20.28
C SER A 386 -10.83 16.76 20.96
N PHE A 387 -10.33 15.56 20.82
CA PHE A 387 -10.79 14.37 21.54
C PHE A 387 -9.60 13.64 22.15
N SER A 388 -9.87 12.80 23.15
CA SER A 388 -8.85 11.97 23.79
C SER A 388 -9.14 10.49 23.53
N GLY A 389 -8.11 9.73 23.17
CA GLY A 389 -8.16 8.28 22.98
C GLY A 389 -6.79 7.67 23.36
N GLY A 390 -6.79 6.61 24.17
CA GLY A 390 -5.57 6.03 24.70
C GLY A 390 -4.70 7.09 25.40
N LYS A 391 -3.45 7.24 24.94
CA LYS A 391 -2.50 8.23 25.47
C LYS A 391 -2.52 9.59 24.73
N TYR A 392 -3.32 9.75 23.70
CA TYR A 392 -3.30 10.92 22.83
C TYR A 392 -4.49 11.86 23.09
N SER A 393 -4.24 13.15 22.90
CA SER A 393 -5.27 14.19 22.72
C SER A 393 -5.01 14.85 21.36
N LEU A 394 -5.95 14.71 20.44
CA LEU A 394 -5.78 15.07 19.04
C LEU A 394 -6.93 15.97 18.56
N PRO A 395 -6.73 16.79 17.50
CA PRO A 395 -7.83 17.44 16.82
C PRO A 395 -8.88 16.43 16.36
N VAL A 396 -10.16 16.78 16.39
CA VAL A 396 -11.24 15.90 15.91
C VAL A 396 -11.11 15.62 14.42
N LEU A 397 -10.63 16.60 13.64
CA LEU A 397 -10.41 16.44 12.22
C LEU A 397 -8.98 15.96 11.94
N ASP A 398 -8.82 14.96 11.09
CA ASP A 398 -7.53 14.57 10.49
C ASP A 398 -7.51 15.05 9.04
N VAL A 399 -6.47 15.79 8.63
CA VAL A 399 -6.53 16.61 7.42
C VAL A 399 -5.26 16.47 6.58
N SER A 400 -5.42 16.37 5.26
CA SER A 400 -4.33 16.58 4.31
C SER A 400 -4.83 17.36 3.10
N ALA A 401 -3.93 18.02 2.37
CA ALA A 401 -4.29 18.75 1.16
C ALA A 401 -3.26 18.57 0.06
N THR A 402 -3.74 18.60 -1.18
CA THR A 402 -2.90 18.43 -2.37
C THR A 402 -3.26 19.42 -3.45
N LEU A 403 -2.28 19.75 -4.31
CA LEU A 403 -2.49 20.51 -5.53
C LEU A 403 -2.25 19.65 -6.76
N ASP A 404 -3.03 19.90 -7.80
CA ASP A 404 -2.77 19.35 -9.12
C ASP A 404 -1.50 19.94 -9.75
N LYS A 405 -1.08 19.39 -10.89
CA LYS A 405 0.11 19.85 -11.63
C LYS A 405 0.05 21.32 -12.06
N THR A 406 -1.16 21.84 -12.26
CA THR A 406 -1.34 23.22 -12.73
C THR A 406 -1.39 24.24 -11.61
N GLY A 407 -1.49 23.78 -10.35
CA GLY A 407 -1.73 24.63 -9.18
C GLY A 407 -3.14 25.25 -9.12
N LYS A 408 -4.07 24.78 -9.96
CA LYS A 408 -5.42 25.35 -10.08
C LYS A 408 -6.51 24.51 -9.44
N GLN A 409 -6.21 23.30 -9.03
CA GLN A 409 -7.13 22.43 -8.34
C GLN A 409 -6.55 21.99 -7.00
N LEU A 410 -7.19 22.44 -5.93
CA LEU A 410 -6.92 22.04 -4.56
C LEU A 410 -7.82 20.85 -4.22
N VAL A 411 -7.25 19.82 -3.61
CA VAL A 411 -8.03 18.74 -2.99
C VAL A 411 -7.73 18.74 -1.50
N LEU A 412 -8.76 18.89 -0.69
CA LEU A 412 -8.69 18.84 0.77
C LEU A 412 -9.37 17.55 1.23
N TYR A 413 -8.63 16.70 1.92
CA TYR A 413 -9.13 15.48 2.55
C TYR A 413 -9.32 15.71 4.04
N VAL A 414 -10.48 15.35 4.54
CA VAL A 414 -10.84 15.50 5.95
C VAL A 414 -11.50 14.22 6.46
N VAL A 415 -10.96 13.67 7.54
CA VAL A 415 -11.59 12.59 8.30
C VAL A 415 -12.14 13.20 9.59
N ASN A 416 -13.45 13.18 9.76
CA ASN A 416 -14.08 13.55 11.03
C ASN A 416 -14.06 12.32 11.95
N ARG A 417 -13.21 12.39 12.97
CA ARG A 417 -13.02 11.35 13.99
C ARG A 417 -14.06 11.36 15.11
N SER A 418 -15.01 12.32 15.10
CA SER A 418 -16.12 12.31 16.06
C SER A 418 -17.14 11.26 15.67
N LYS A 419 -17.52 10.43 16.64
CA LYS A 419 -18.56 9.42 16.44
C LYS A 419 -19.94 10.03 16.15
N ASP A 420 -20.28 11.14 16.82
CA ASP A 420 -21.66 11.62 16.92
C ASP A 420 -21.84 13.10 16.54
N LYS A 421 -20.74 13.83 16.25
CA LYS A 421 -20.82 15.28 16.02
C LYS A 421 -20.34 15.66 14.64
N SER A 422 -21.14 16.43 13.92
CA SER A 422 -20.67 17.17 12.76
C SER A 422 -19.73 18.32 13.17
N MET A 423 -18.84 18.68 12.25
CA MET A 423 -17.81 19.71 12.51
C MET A 423 -17.91 20.82 11.47
N GLU A 424 -18.66 21.90 11.83
CA GLU A 424 -18.59 23.12 11.05
C GLU A 424 -17.19 23.68 11.08
N THR A 425 -16.60 23.88 9.92
CA THR A 425 -15.19 24.23 9.77
C THR A 425 -15.00 25.35 8.75
N LYS A 426 -14.30 26.40 9.16
CA LYS A 426 -13.86 27.45 8.25
C LYS A 426 -12.57 27.02 7.55
N ILE A 427 -12.54 27.10 6.23
CA ILE A 427 -11.40 26.76 5.38
C ILE A 427 -10.94 28.05 4.70
N ASP A 428 -9.72 28.49 5.04
CA ASP A 428 -9.14 29.75 4.55
C ASP A 428 -7.95 29.50 3.63
N LEU A 429 -7.90 30.18 2.49
CA LEU A 429 -6.69 30.28 1.67
C LEU A 429 -5.86 31.50 2.13
N ALA A 430 -4.55 31.29 2.34
CA ALA A 430 -3.64 32.39 2.67
C ALA A 430 -3.35 33.25 1.44
N VAL A 431 -3.26 32.63 0.27
CA VAL A 431 -3.04 33.27 -1.03
C VAL A 431 -4.05 32.73 -2.03
N GLY A 432 -4.51 33.56 -2.98
CA GLY A 432 -5.48 33.17 -3.98
C GLY A 432 -6.92 33.15 -3.45
N ARG A 433 -7.81 32.54 -4.19
CA ARG A 433 -9.23 32.39 -3.86
C ARG A 433 -9.84 31.12 -4.46
N PHE A 434 -10.86 30.61 -3.82
CA PHE A 434 -11.74 29.62 -4.39
C PHE A 434 -12.59 30.22 -5.53
N THR A 435 -12.85 29.44 -6.58
CA THR A 435 -13.59 29.94 -7.75
C THR A 435 -14.47 28.85 -8.35
N GLY A 436 -15.64 29.23 -8.91
CA GLY A 436 -16.49 28.33 -9.68
C GLY A 436 -17.23 27.29 -8.85
N THR A 437 -17.24 26.05 -9.33
CA THR A 437 -17.97 24.93 -8.72
C THR A 437 -17.00 23.90 -8.17
N GLY A 438 -17.10 23.63 -6.88
CA GLY A 438 -16.39 22.54 -6.20
C GLY A 438 -17.18 21.23 -6.24
N LYS A 439 -16.45 20.12 -6.07
CA LYS A 439 -17.02 18.78 -5.90
C LYS A 439 -16.73 18.27 -4.50
N VAL A 440 -17.74 17.70 -3.87
CA VAL A 440 -17.62 16.99 -2.59
C VAL A 440 -17.85 15.51 -2.85
N SER A 441 -16.97 14.69 -2.29
CA SER A 441 -17.14 13.24 -2.24
C SER A 441 -17.04 12.80 -0.78
N THR A 442 -18.10 12.20 -0.25
CA THR A 442 -18.17 11.77 1.16
C THR A 442 -18.37 10.26 1.25
N ILE A 443 -17.62 9.62 2.12
CA ILE A 443 -17.78 8.23 2.54
C ILE A 443 -18.36 8.26 3.96
N ASN A 444 -19.53 7.67 4.12
CA ASN A 444 -20.23 7.58 5.40
C ASN A 444 -21.14 6.36 5.42
N GLY A 445 -21.77 6.08 6.56
CA GLY A 445 -22.73 5.01 6.78
C GLY A 445 -23.63 5.31 7.97
N PRO A 446 -24.67 4.52 8.22
CA PRO A 446 -25.60 4.74 9.32
C PRO A 446 -24.98 4.74 10.73
N ASP A 447 -23.87 4.02 10.90
CA ASP A 447 -23.09 3.95 12.15
C ASP A 447 -21.66 3.48 11.88
N ILE A 448 -20.77 3.63 12.86
CA ILE A 448 -19.34 3.29 12.77
C ILE A 448 -19.05 1.80 12.50
N LYS A 449 -19.98 0.91 12.81
CA LYS A 449 -19.88 -0.54 12.58
C LYS A 449 -20.58 -0.99 11.29
N SER A 450 -21.00 -0.04 10.44
CA SER A 450 -21.62 -0.35 9.16
C SER A 450 -20.65 -1.10 8.25
N GLU A 451 -21.08 -2.22 7.71
CA GLU A 451 -20.34 -3.11 6.81
C GLU A 451 -21.09 -3.27 5.49
N ASN A 452 -20.35 -3.49 4.41
CA ASN A 452 -20.93 -3.98 3.18
C ASN A 452 -20.98 -5.51 3.22
N THR A 453 -22.06 -6.09 2.68
CA THR A 453 -22.22 -7.54 2.53
C THR A 453 -22.58 -7.88 1.08
N PHE A 454 -22.54 -9.15 0.72
CA PHE A 454 -22.97 -9.58 -0.63
C PHE A 454 -24.44 -9.27 -0.90
N GLU A 455 -25.27 -9.21 0.15
CA GLU A 455 -26.69 -8.88 0.07
C GLU A 455 -26.95 -7.36 0.08
N LYS A 456 -26.02 -6.58 0.69
CA LYS A 456 -26.11 -5.10 0.80
C LYS A 456 -24.74 -4.47 0.51
N LYS A 457 -24.41 -4.38 -0.76
CA LYS A 457 -23.07 -3.99 -1.25
C LYS A 457 -22.74 -2.49 -1.14
N ASP A 458 -23.72 -1.65 -0.84
CA ASP A 458 -23.64 -0.19 -0.94
C ASP A 458 -24.04 0.55 0.34
N ARG A 459 -24.00 -0.12 1.47
CA ARG A 459 -24.32 0.49 2.78
C ARG A 459 -23.31 1.57 3.17
N VAL A 460 -22.06 1.36 2.80
CA VAL A 460 -20.98 2.35 2.83
C VAL A 460 -20.48 2.51 1.40
N LYS A 461 -20.49 3.73 0.88
CA LYS A 461 -20.06 4.07 -0.47
C LYS A 461 -19.69 5.55 -0.58
N ILE A 462 -19.11 5.95 -1.71
CA ILE A 462 -18.89 7.37 -2.02
C ILE A 462 -20.22 7.98 -2.47
N ILE A 463 -20.58 9.11 -1.84
CA ILE A 463 -21.70 9.97 -2.25
C ILE A 463 -21.11 11.29 -2.72
N GLU A 464 -21.56 11.78 -3.86
CA GLU A 464 -21.00 12.97 -4.51
C GLU A 464 -22.06 14.05 -4.70
N HIS A 465 -21.66 15.29 -4.48
CA HIS A 465 -22.44 16.47 -4.85
C HIS A 465 -21.52 17.61 -5.26
N VAL A 466 -22.08 18.64 -5.87
CA VAL A 466 -21.37 19.86 -6.26
C VAL A 466 -21.88 21.04 -5.46
N PHE A 467 -21.03 22.06 -5.28
CA PHE A 467 -21.38 23.29 -4.58
C PHE A 467 -20.63 24.47 -5.18
N ASP A 468 -21.26 25.64 -5.16
CA ASP A 468 -20.62 26.86 -5.65
C ASP A 468 -19.69 27.42 -4.59
N ILE A 469 -18.50 27.80 -5.00
CA ILE A 469 -17.46 28.37 -4.14
C ILE A 469 -16.91 29.64 -4.74
N ASN A 470 -16.74 30.65 -3.87
CA ASN A 470 -16.11 31.91 -4.27
C ASN A 470 -15.54 32.63 -3.05
N GLY A 471 -14.34 33.22 -3.18
CA GLY A 471 -13.69 34.01 -2.14
C GLY A 471 -12.48 33.32 -1.52
N GLN A 472 -11.88 33.96 -0.51
CA GLN A 472 -10.69 33.44 0.19
C GLN A 472 -11.03 32.40 1.24
N ALA A 473 -12.30 32.26 1.60
CA ALA A 473 -12.72 31.30 2.61
C ALA A 473 -14.05 30.66 2.21
N LEU A 474 -14.24 29.44 2.64
CA LEU A 474 -15.50 28.73 2.64
C LEU A 474 -15.77 28.09 4.00
N THR A 475 -17.02 27.81 4.30
CA THR A 475 -17.43 27.03 5.47
C THR A 475 -18.06 25.74 4.99
N TYR A 476 -17.63 24.62 5.61
CA TYR A 476 -18.18 23.30 5.31
C TYR A 476 -18.46 22.54 6.62
N GLU A 477 -19.57 21.80 6.65
CA GLU A 477 -19.96 20.97 7.78
C GLU A 477 -19.59 19.51 7.48
N PHE A 478 -18.55 19.00 8.11
CA PHE A 478 -18.12 17.61 7.98
C PHE A 478 -18.99 16.71 8.86
N GLU A 479 -19.71 15.77 8.25
CA GLU A 479 -20.57 14.82 8.93
C GLU A 479 -19.82 14.01 10.00
N PRO A 480 -20.49 13.48 11.05
CA PRO A 480 -19.88 12.58 12.02
C PRO A 480 -19.29 11.34 11.31
N HIS A 481 -18.22 10.76 11.84
CA HIS A 481 -17.58 9.52 11.37
C HIS A 481 -17.49 9.39 9.84
N SER A 482 -17.02 10.45 9.19
CA SER A 482 -16.98 10.53 7.72
C SER A 482 -15.57 10.77 7.17
N VAL A 483 -15.37 10.37 5.91
CA VAL A 483 -14.24 10.79 5.08
C VAL A 483 -14.77 11.69 3.98
N THR A 484 -14.26 12.90 3.88
CA THR A 484 -14.69 13.88 2.87
C THR A 484 -13.51 14.37 2.05
N ALA A 485 -13.64 14.36 0.72
CA ALA A 485 -12.75 15.08 -0.17
C ALA A 485 -13.46 16.27 -0.79
N LEU A 486 -12.89 17.46 -0.61
CA LEU A 486 -13.32 18.70 -1.28
C LEU A 486 -12.37 18.99 -2.43
N VAL A 487 -12.85 18.88 -3.66
CA VAL A 487 -12.11 19.23 -4.88
C VAL A 487 -12.51 20.64 -5.29
N CYS A 488 -11.62 21.59 -5.12
CA CYS A 488 -11.90 23.02 -5.24
C CYS A 488 -11.02 23.66 -6.31
N PRO A 489 -11.59 24.26 -7.37
CA PRO A 489 -10.84 25.16 -8.23
C PRO A 489 -10.37 26.39 -7.45
N ILE A 490 -9.13 26.82 -7.70
CA ILE A 490 -8.51 28.01 -7.10
C ILE A 490 -7.85 28.90 -8.16
N ALA A 491 -7.74 30.21 -7.87
CA ALA A 491 -7.12 31.20 -8.76
C ALA A 491 -6.29 32.21 -7.95
#